data_5d291335f97d2af3d81b2f71e75cded5
#
_entry.id   5d291335f97d2af3d81b2f71e75cded5
#
_cell.length_a   1.000
_cell.length_b   1.000
_cell.length_c   1.000
_cell.angle_alpha   90.00
_cell.angle_beta   90.00
_cell.angle_gamma   90.00
#
_symmetry.space_group_name_H-M   'P 1'
#
loop_
_entity.id
_entity.type
_entity.pdbx_description
1 polymer ?
#
loop_
_entity_poly.entity_id
_entity_poly.type
_entity_poly.pdbx_seq_one_letter_code
_entity_poly.pdbx_strand_id
1 'polypeptide(L)'
;IWTIDNENLKNLVGKEFEIWNKNQINQDTKISKKNPTWTRNERIIVLKYYFDSKDPVELSKDKNKCQEISTILKALNKISETSFESDNFRSIEGVRRKILNFCSIDPEVEESGLEHIAKGDAEIFSEFLKKGEDKIKEIDTMFEIITRPIKK
;
A
#
# COMPACT_ATOMS: atom_id res chain seq x y z
N ILE A 1 -16.96 10.00 -11.00
CA ILE A 1 -17.71 10.16 -12.20
C ILE A 1 -19.11 10.60 -11.96
N TRP A 2 -19.53 10.51 -10.78
CA TRP A 2 -20.76 11.11 -10.39
C TRP A 2 -20.51 12.53 -9.94
N THR A 3 -20.02 13.30 -10.87
CA THR A 3 -19.97 14.75 -10.71
C THR A 3 -21.35 15.33 -10.79
N ILE A 4 -22.30 14.45 -11.06
CA ILE A 4 -23.69 14.83 -11.13
C ILE A 4 -24.19 15.07 -9.73
N ASP A 5 -24.87 16.12 -9.63
CA ASP A 5 -25.65 16.55 -8.53
C ASP A 5 -26.54 15.40 -8.03
N ASN A 6 -26.31 14.97 -6.79
CA ASN A 6 -27.09 13.91 -6.16
C ASN A 6 -28.57 14.28 -6.06
N GLU A 7 -28.88 15.54 -5.89
CA GLU A 7 -30.25 16.03 -5.85
C GLU A 7 -30.96 15.79 -7.19
N ASN A 8 -30.22 16.04 -8.27
CA ASN A 8 -30.75 15.83 -9.61
C ASN A 8 -31.03 14.37 -9.89
N LEU A 9 -30.11 13.49 -9.40
CA LEU A 9 -30.30 12.06 -9.53
C LEU A 9 -31.49 11.58 -8.73
N LYS A 10 -31.70 12.08 -7.54
CA LYS A 10 -32.84 11.75 -6.71
C LYS A 10 -34.15 12.16 -7.39
N ASN A 11 -34.16 13.33 -8.01
CA ASN A 11 -35.34 13.81 -8.70
C ASN A 11 -35.65 12.97 -9.94
N LEU A 12 -34.63 12.43 -10.59
CA LEU A 12 -34.79 11.62 -11.79
C LEU A 12 -35.21 10.19 -11.51
N VAL A 13 -34.64 9.57 -10.47
CA VAL A 13 -34.83 8.16 -10.16
C VAL A 13 -35.61 7.91 -8.87
N GLY A 14 -35.85 8.94 -8.10
CA GLY A 14 -36.72 8.88 -6.93
C GLY A 14 -36.32 7.80 -5.92
N LYS A 15 -37.33 7.00 -5.55
CA LYS A 15 -37.13 5.95 -4.53
C LYS A 15 -36.14 4.89 -4.95
N GLU A 16 -36.00 4.63 -6.24
CA GLU A 16 -35.06 3.61 -6.72
C GLU A 16 -33.62 3.99 -6.41
N PHE A 17 -33.30 5.26 -6.57
CA PHE A 17 -31.95 5.76 -6.21
C PHE A 17 -31.73 5.65 -4.72
N GLU A 18 -32.71 6.00 -3.90
CA GLU A 18 -32.58 5.91 -2.45
C GLU A 18 -32.38 4.48 -1.99
N ILE A 19 -33.11 3.53 -2.57
CA ILE A 19 -32.98 2.11 -2.26
C ILE A 19 -31.60 1.61 -2.66
N TRP A 20 -31.13 1.97 -3.86
CA TRP A 20 -29.82 1.59 -4.33
C TRP A 20 -28.73 2.12 -3.42
N ASN A 21 -28.79 3.38 -3.07
CA ASN A 21 -27.80 4.02 -2.19
C ASN A 21 -27.76 3.36 -0.81
N LYS A 22 -28.94 3.05 -0.27
CA LYS A 22 -29.06 2.37 1.01
C LYS A 22 -28.46 0.97 0.95
N ASN A 23 -28.68 0.25 -0.14
CA ASN A 23 -28.14 -1.08 -0.33
C ASN A 23 -26.60 -1.05 -0.43
N GLN A 24 -26.04 -0.04 -1.10
CA GLN A 24 -24.59 0.15 -1.18
C GLN A 24 -23.98 0.40 0.19
N ILE A 25 -24.61 1.24 0.99
CA ILE A 25 -24.18 1.52 2.35
C ILE A 25 -24.21 0.24 3.20
N ASN A 26 -25.29 -0.54 3.07
CA ASN A 26 -25.42 -1.80 3.81
C ASN A 26 -24.38 -2.82 3.38
N GLN A 27 -24.03 -2.88 2.11
CA GLN A 27 -22.96 -3.75 1.62
C GLN A 27 -21.62 -3.33 2.19
N ASP A 28 -21.35 -2.03 2.22
CA ASP A 28 -20.10 -1.51 2.78
C ASP A 28 -19.97 -1.81 4.26
N THR A 29 -21.07 -1.84 5.00
CA THR A 29 -21.04 -2.22 6.42
C THR A 29 -20.90 -3.71 6.65
N LYS A 30 -21.36 -4.54 5.72
CA LYS A 30 -21.29 -6.01 5.84
C LYS A 30 -19.97 -6.57 5.32
N ILE A 31 -19.39 -5.93 4.31
CA ILE A 31 -18.16 -6.37 3.67
C ILE A 31 -17.07 -5.41 4.12
N SER A 32 -16.02 -5.92 4.74
CA SER A 32 -14.87 -5.12 5.12
C SER A 32 -14.40 -4.35 3.89
N LYS A 33 -14.19 -3.05 4.01
CA LYS A 33 -13.61 -2.25 2.95
C LYS A 33 -12.26 -2.83 2.59
N LYS A 34 -12.08 -3.16 1.32
CA LYS A 34 -10.78 -3.61 0.85
C LYS A 34 -9.83 -2.44 0.82
N ASN A 35 -8.63 -2.66 1.30
CA ASN A 35 -7.58 -1.67 1.16
C ASN A 35 -7.28 -1.46 -0.33
N PRO A 36 -6.97 -0.22 -0.72
CA PRO A 36 -6.61 0.03 -2.12
C PRO A 36 -5.32 -0.69 -2.50
N THR A 37 -5.17 -0.94 -3.79
CA THR A 37 -3.94 -1.51 -4.34
C THR A 37 -2.75 -0.66 -3.94
N TRP A 38 -1.65 -1.31 -3.59
CA TRP A 38 -0.43 -0.61 -3.24
C TRP A 38 0.06 0.21 -4.42
N THR A 39 0.42 1.45 -4.15
CA THR A 39 0.99 2.33 -5.16
C THR A 39 2.49 2.07 -5.31
N ARG A 40 3.05 2.57 -6.40
CA ARG A 40 4.50 2.53 -6.61
C ARG A 40 5.26 3.18 -5.45
N ASN A 41 4.82 4.35 -5.03
CA ASN A 41 5.49 5.06 -3.93
C ASN A 41 5.45 4.29 -2.62
N GLU A 42 4.33 3.66 -2.32
CA GLU A 42 4.22 2.83 -1.12
C GLU A 42 5.18 1.64 -1.17
N ARG A 43 5.29 1.00 -2.33
CA ARG A 43 6.21 -0.11 -2.52
C ARG A 43 7.67 0.34 -2.36
N ILE A 44 8.01 1.54 -2.84
CA ILE A 44 9.34 2.10 -2.67
C ILE A 44 9.67 2.31 -1.20
N ILE A 45 8.71 2.78 -0.41
CA ILE A 45 8.89 2.93 1.04
C ILE A 45 9.28 1.60 1.67
N VAL A 46 8.59 0.53 1.35
CA VAL A 46 8.91 -0.80 1.90
C VAL A 46 10.27 -1.27 1.39
N LEU A 47 10.56 -1.09 0.10
CA LEU A 47 11.83 -1.53 -0.49
C LEU A 47 13.03 -0.81 0.10
N LYS A 48 12.87 0.44 0.51
CA LYS A 48 13.94 1.18 1.19
C LYS A 48 14.40 0.40 2.43
N TYR A 49 13.46 -0.02 3.26
CA TYR A 49 13.76 -0.79 4.46
C TYR A 49 14.26 -2.19 4.11
N TYR A 50 13.68 -2.78 3.06
CA TYR A 50 14.06 -4.11 2.60
C TYR A 50 15.54 -4.16 2.19
N PHE A 51 15.96 -3.24 1.34
CA PHE A 51 17.34 -3.23 0.83
C PHE A 51 18.35 -2.76 1.88
N ASP A 52 17.92 -2.00 2.88
CA ASP A 52 18.78 -1.61 3.98
C ASP A 52 18.96 -2.73 5.00
N SER A 53 18.09 -3.72 4.98
CA SER A 53 18.11 -4.84 5.91
C SER A 53 19.15 -5.88 5.49
N LYS A 54 19.88 -6.42 6.46
CA LYS A 54 20.79 -7.53 6.22
C LYS A 54 20.05 -8.86 6.07
N ASP A 55 18.88 -8.95 6.68
CA ASP A 55 18.06 -10.16 6.66
C ASP A 55 16.59 -9.76 6.53
N PRO A 56 16.06 -9.77 5.28
CA PRO A 56 14.66 -9.36 5.07
C PRO A 56 13.62 -10.23 5.77
N VAL A 57 13.92 -11.50 5.99
CA VAL A 57 12.99 -12.39 6.72
C VAL A 57 12.88 -11.91 8.17
N GLU A 58 14.02 -11.57 8.78
CA GLU A 58 14.01 -11.00 10.13
C GLU A 58 13.34 -9.63 10.17
N LEU A 59 13.51 -8.82 9.12
CA LEU A 59 12.80 -7.56 9.01
C LEU A 59 11.29 -7.77 9.11
N SER A 60 10.77 -8.80 8.44
CA SER A 60 9.34 -9.10 8.48
C SER A 60 8.84 -9.44 9.88
N LYS A 61 9.73 -9.89 10.75
CA LYS A 61 9.42 -10.24 12.14
C LYS A 61 9.67 -9.07 13.10
N ASP A 62 10.32 -8.02 12.64
CA ASP A 62 10.64 -6.86 13.47
C ASP A 62 9.43 -5.94 13.57
N LYS A 63 8.71 -6.08 14.67
CA LYS A 63 7.48 -5.31 14.89
C LYS A 63 7.72 -3.81 14.89
N ASN A 64 8.83 -3.36 15.47
CA ASN A 64 9.15 -1.94 15.54
C ASN A 64 9.41 -1.34 14.16
N LYS A 65 10.16 -2.05 13.32
CA LYS A 65 10.41 -1.61 11.95
C LYS A 65 9.15 -1.62 11.11
N CYS A 66 8.34 -2.65 11.23
CA CYS A 66 7.06 -2.72 10.53
C CYS A 66 6.12 -1.60 10.97
N GLN A 67 6.14 -1.26 12.26
CA GLN A 67 5.37 -0.13 12.78
C GLN A 67 5.86 1.20 12.20
N GLU A 68 7.16 1.37 12.11
CA GLU A 68 7.75 2.57 11.52
C GLU A 68 7.31 2.75 10.07
N ILE A 69 7.40 1.68 9.29
CA ILE A 69 6.95 1.68 7.89
C ILE A 69 5.46 2.00 7.81
N SER A 70 4.66 1.34 8.62
CA SER A 70 3.21 1.55 8.68
C SER A 70 2.88 3.02 8.97
N THR A 71 3.60 3.62 9.91
CA THR A 71 3.42 5.03 10.29
C THR A 71 3.66 5.96 9.11
N ILE A 72 4.74 5.72 8.36
CA ILE A 72 5.06 6.51 7.17
C ILE A 72 3.95 6.37 6.10
N LEU A 73 3.53 5.14 5.84
CA LEU A 73 2.49 4.88 4.85
C LEU A 73 1.16 5.55 5.20
N LYS A 74 0.80 5.50 6.47
CA LYS A 74 -0.42 6.16 6.95
C LYS A 74 -0.33 7.67 6.87
N ALA A 75 0.84 8.24 7.17
CA ALA A 75 1.04 9.67 7.07
C ALA A 75 0.92 10.15 5.63
N LEU A 76 1.49 9.41 4.69
CA LEU A 76 1.37 9.72 3.27
C LEU A 76 -0.09 9.62 2.79
N ASN A 77 -0.81 8.63 3.28
CA ASN A 77 -2.21 8.47 2.94
C ASN A 77 -3.05 9.67 3.41
N LYS A 78 -2.77 10.19 4.60
CA LYS A 78 -3.53 11.32 5.16
C LYS A 78 -3.43 12.60 4.32
N ILE A 79 -2.28 12.83 3.69
CA ILE A 79 -2.09 14.02 2.87
C ILE A 79 -2.50 13.80 1.42
N SER A 80 -2.89 12.60 1.06
CA SER A 80 -3.34 12.27 -0.28
C SER A 80 -4.75 12.81 -0.53
N GLU A 81 -5.01 13.28 -1.73
CA GLU A 81 -6.35 13.72 -2.14
C GLU A 81 -7.36 12.58 -2.11
N THR A 82 -6.89 11.36 -2.26
CA THR A 82 -7.72 10.17 -2.26
C THR A 82 -7.46 9.33 -1.00
N SER A 83 -7.32 9.99 0.14
CA SER A 83 -7.03 9.28 1.37
C SER A 83 -8.09 8.22 1.67
N PHE A 84 -7.62 7.06 2.10
CA PHE A 84 -8.45 5.92 2.44
C PHE A 84 -8.50 5.78 3.95
N GLU A 85 -9.71 5.71 4.50
CA GLU A 85 -9.87 5.58 5.94
C GLU A 85 -10.29 4.17 6.32
N SER A 86 -9.41 3.51 7.05
CA SER A 86 -9.65 2.18 7.60
C SER A 86 -8.59 1.90 8.65
N ASP A 87 -9.00 1.31 9.75
CA ASP A 87 -8.07 0.92 10.80
C ASP A 87 -7.05 -0.11 10.32
N ASN A 88 -7.40 -0.87 9.29
CA ASN A 88 -6.54 -1.91 8.74
C ASN A 88 -5.65 -1.42 7.59
N PHE A 89 -5.76 -0.14 7.21
CA PHE A 89 -4.97 0.39 6.10
C PHE A 89 -3.47 0.32 6.43
N ARG A 90 -2.73 -0.39 5.58
CA ARG A 90 -1.28 -0.53 5.72
C ARG A 90 -0.86 -0.82 7.16
N SER A 91 -1.55 -1.77 7.79
CA SER A 91 -1.28 -2.18 9.16
C SER A 91 0.10 -2.84 9.26
N ILE A 92 0.56 -3.07 10.48
CA ILE A 92 1.82 -3.80 10.73
C ILE A 92 1.80 -5.14 10.00
N GLU A 93 0.69 -5.87 10.07
CA GLU A 93 0.55 -7.16 9.38
C GLU A 93 0.57 -7.01 7.86
N GLY A 94 -0.05 -5.96 7.34
CA GLY A 94 -0.01 -5.65 5.91
C GLY A 94 1.39 -5.35 5.42
N VAL A 95 2.16 -4.59 6.20
CA VAL A 95 3.56 -4.29 5.90
C VAL A 95 4.40 -5.57 5.94
N ARG A 96 4.22 -6.39 6.97
CA ARG A 96 4.90 -7.67 7.12
C ARG A 96 4.68 -8.55 5.88
N ARG A 97 3.44 -8.66 5.43
CA ARG A 97 3.11 -9.44 4.23
C ARG A 97 3.76 -8.88 2.97
N LYS A 98 3.85 -7.57 2.87
CA LYS A 98 4.52 -6.95 1.72
C LYS A 98 6.01 -7.28 1.71
N ILE A 99 6.66 -7.24 2.85
CA ILE A 99 8.06 -7.64 2.99
C ILE A 99 8.22 -9.10 2.57
N LEU A 100 7.32 -9.98 3.01
CA LEU A 100 7.36 -11.40 2.65
C LEU A 100 7.11 -11.62 1.15
N ASN A 101 6.28 -10.78 0.52
CA ASN A 101 6.10 -10.83 -0.92
C ASN A 101 7.43 -10.59 -1.64
N PHE A 102 8.17 -9.58 -1.20
CA PHE A 102 9.48 -9.30 -1.79
C PHE A 102 10.48 -10.43 -1.51
N CYS A 103 10.44 -11.01 -0.32
CA CYS A 103 11.26 -12.19 -0.01
C CYS A 103 11.01 -13.34 -0.99
N SER A 104 9.75 -13.54 -1.36
CA SER A 104 9.37 -14.62 -2.28
C SER A 104 9.89 -14.40 -3.71
N ILE A 105 10.14 -13.16 -4.08
CA ILE A 105 10.65 -12.80 -5.40
C ILE A 105 12.18 -12.77 -5.41
N ASP A 106 12.78 -12.48 -4.27
CA ASP A 106 14.21 -12.25 -4.16
C ASP A 106 14.98 -13.56 -4.32
N PRO A 107 15.84 -13.66 -5.35
CA PRO A 107 16.62 -14.88 -5.56
C PRO A 107 17.66 -15.15 -4.47
N GLU A 108 18.00 -14.16 -3.66
CA GLU A 108 18.97 -14.34 -2.58
C GLU A 108 18.32 -14.87 -1.30
N VAL A 109 16.99 -14.89 -1.24
CA VAL A 109 16.26 -15.40 -0.07
C VAL A 109 15.75 -16.80 -0.37
N GLU A 110 16.16 -17.76 0.45
CA GLU A 110 15.78 -19.15 0.26
C GLU A 110 14.37 -19.48 0.70
N GLU A 111 13.87 -18.78 1.73
CA GLU A 111 12.55 -19.03 2.26
C GLU A 111 11.46 -18.34 1.44
N SER A 112 10.52 -19.15 0.94
CA SER A 112 9.36 -18.61 0.24
C SER A 112 8.36 -18.05 1.27
N GLY A 113 7.93 -16.82 1.05
CA GLY A 113 6.98 -16.19 1.93
C GLY A 113 5.52 -16.49 1.59
N LEU A 114 5.14 -16.31 0.34
CA LEU A 114 3.76 -16.42 -0.10
C LEU A 114 3.66 -17.03 -1.50
N GLU A 115 2.54 -17.70 -1.77
CA GLU A 115 2.31 -18.33 -3.07
C GLU A 115 1.89 -17.35 -4.16
N HIS A 116 1.14 -16.32 -3.79
CA HIS A 116 0.61 -15.36 -4.75
C HIS A 116 1.28 -14.00 -4.56
N ILE A 117 1.97 -13.57 -5.58
CA ILE A 117 2.71 -12.32 -5.58
C ILE A 117 2.01 -11.33 -6.50
N ALA A 118 1.78 -10.13 -5.98
CA ALA A 118 1.18 -9.06 -6.78
C ALA A 118 2.12 -8.70 -7.94
N LYS A 119 1.54 -8.51 -9.11
CA LYS A 119 2.28 -8.16 -10.31
C LYS A 119 3.14 -6.90 -10.11
N GLY A 120 2.58 -5.88 -9.45
CA GLY A 120 3.30 -4.65 -9.19
C GLY A 120 4.52 -4.84 -8.29
N ASP A 121 4.44 -5.77 -7.34
CA ASP A 121 5.58 -6.09 -6.47
C ASP A 121 6.72 -6.71 -7.29
N ALA A 122 6.38 -7.66 -8.16
CA ALA A 122 7.37 -8.32 -9.01
C ALA A 122 8.01 -7.34 -9.99
N GLU A 123 7.23 -6.48 -10.58
CA GLU A 123 7.72 -5.49 -11.54
C GLU A 123 8.70 -4.51 -10.91
N ILE A 124 8.35 -3.94 -9.76
CA ILE A 124 9.21 -2.95 -9.11
C ILE A 124 10.47 -3.59 -8.55
N PHE A 125 10.35 -4.79 -7.99
CA PHE A 125 11.51 -5.50 -7.46
C PHE A 125 12.51 -5.79 -8.58
N SER A 126 12.03 -6.28 -9.71
CA SER A 126 12.85 -6.53 -10.90
C SER A 126 13.52 -5.25 -11.41
N GLU A 127 12.79 -4.15 -11.41
CA GLU A 127 13.31 -2.86 -11.83
C GLU A 127 14.54 -2.45 -11.00
N PHE A 128 14.44 -2.57 -9.68
CA PHE A 128 15.55 -2.18 -8.79
C PHE A 128 16.69 -3.19 -8.81
N LEU A 129 16.41 -4.48 -8.97
CA LEU A 129 17.47 -5.48 -9.11
C LEU A 129 18.37 -5.19 -10.31
N LYS A 130 17.80 -4.71 -11.41
CA LYS A 130 18.57 -4.37 -12.62
C LYS A 130 19.53 -3.22 -12.41
N LYS A 131 19.33 -2.41 -11.39
CA LYS A 131 20.20 -1.29 -11.08
C LYS A 131 21.48 -1.72 -10.38
N GLY A 132 21.55 -2.98 -9.93
CA GLY A 132 22.75 -3.54 -9.31
C GLY A 132 23.16 -2.77 -8.06
N GLU A 133 24.41 -2.35 -8.03
CA GLU A 133 24.97 -1.64 -6.87
C GLU A 133 24.33 -0.27 -6.62
N ASP A 134 23.75 0.33 -7.64
CA ASP A 134 23.12 1.65 -7.54
C ASP A 134 21.73 1.61 -6.93
N LYS A 135 21.15 0.41 -6.74
CA LYS A 135 19.78 0.29 -6.29
C LYS A 135 19.50 0.96 -4.95
N ILE A 136 20.43 0.83 -4.01
CA ILE A 136 20.26 1.41 -2.67
C ILE A 136 20.28 2.93 -2.74
N LYS A 137 21.25 3.49 -3.47
CA LYS A 137 21.37 4.92 -3.64
C LYS A 137 20.13 5.52 -4.30
N GLU A 138 19.63 4.89 -5.34
CA GLU A 138 18.45 5.37 -6.04
C GLU A 138 17.20 5.28 -5.19
N ILE A 139 17.02 4.18 -4.47
CA ILE A 139 15.85 4.03 -3.62
C ILE A 139 15.89 5.01 -2.44
N ASP A 140 17.07 5.31 -1.92
CA ASP A 140 17.22 6.32 -0.87
C ASP A 140 16.81 7.70 -1.37
N THR A 141 17.21 8.05 -2.59
CA THR A 141 16.83 9.31 -3.21
C THR A 141 15.33 9.41 -3.39
N MET A 142 14.71 8.35 -3.90
CA MET A 142 13.26 8.29 -4.09
C MET A 142 12.51 8.38 -2.76
N PHE A 143 13.02 7.67 -1.75
CA PHE A 143 12.43 7.69 -0.42
C PHE A 143 12.42 9.12 0.14
N GLU A 144 13.52 9.84 0.01
CA GLU A 144 13.60 11.24 0.46
C GLU A 144 12.58 12.12 -0.24
N ILE A 145 12.45 11.97 -1.55
CA ILE A 145 11.49 12.75 -2.32
C ILE A 145 10.06 12.43 -1.90
N ILE A 146 9.73 11.15 -1.78
CA ILE A 146 8.37 10.69 -1.45
C ILE A 146 7.97 11.14 -0.04
N THR A 147 8.89 11.07 0.92
CA THR A 147 8.59 11.37 2.32
C THR A 147 8.74 12.84 2.68
N ARG A 148 9.27 13.66 1.77
CA ARG A 148 9.48 15.09 2.04
C ARG A 148 8.23 15.80 2.53
N PRO A 149 7.04 15.59 1.95
CA PRO A 149 5.83 16.29 2.41
C PRO A 149 5.42 15.99 3.84
N ILE A 150 5.83 14.87 4.41
CA ILE A 150 5.48 14.51 5.79
C ILE A 150 6.58 14.81 6.79
N LYS A 151 7.74 15.23 6.32
CA LYS A 151 8.84 15.65 7.19
C LYS A 151 8.70 17.15 7.48
N LYS A 152 8.85 17.50 8.73
CA LYS A 152 8.84 18.88 9.16
C LYS A 152 10.25 19.33 9.55
#